data_f72ea37d549030cad7cc0001a2907ec5
#
_entry.id   f72ea37d549030cad7cc0001a2907ec5
#
_cell.length_a   1.000
_cell.length_b   1.000
_cell.length_c   1.000
_cell.angle_alpha   90.00
_cell.angle_beta   90.00
_cell.angle_gamma   90.00
#
_symmetry.space_group_name_H-M   'P 1'
#
loop_
_entity.id
_entity.type
_entity.pdbx_description
1 polymer ?
#
loop_
_entity_poly.entity_id
_entity_poly.type
_entity_poly.pdbx_seq_one_letter_code
_entity_poly.pdbx_strand_id
1 'polypeptide(L)'
;MPVNYAQISSTEDQRPTTTTPTQITLNQNDSISGIEHSAEHPGTIRIQDSGIYVLIAAPQVGRTSGTQDRFVDFWLRKNGTDLANSNVRVVIDGKGSKDVVINQCMLPFESGDLINIMMSVEVPDEGLGIEAIHPTGEPLIPSIIFSMHKIKDTSSGHYVSAGRGTGRVWVE
;
A
#
# COMPACT_ATOMS: atom_id res chain seq x y z
N MET A 1 11.01 24.38 3.18
CA MET A 1 10.67 23.14 3.91
C MET A 1 11.08 21.97 3.04
N PRO A 2 11.74 20.94 3.58
CA PRO A 2 12.01 19.74 2.79
C PRO A 2 10.67 19.09 2.41
N VAL A 3 10.53 18.72 1.17
CA VAL A 3 9.34 18.02 0.66
C VAL A 3 9.56 16.54 0.87
N ASN A 4 8.70 15.90 1.69
CA ASN A 4 8.77 14.48 1.95
C ASN A 4 7.84 13.74 0.97
N TYR A 5 8.41 12.84 0.19
CA TYR A 5 7.69 12.04 -0.78
C TYR A 5 8.39 10.72 -1.04
N ALA A 6 7.68 9.77 -1.56
CA ALA A 6 8.22 8.54 -2.09
C ALA A 6 7.38 8.05 -3.28
N GLN A 7 8.06 7.50 -4.29
CA GLN A 7 7.52 6.53 -5.20
C GLN A 7 8.40 5.30 -5.12
N ILE A 8 7.80 4.18 -4.76
CA ILE A 8 8.47 2.90 -4.53
C ILE A 8 7.66 1.84 -5.27
N SER A 9 8.31 0.91 -5.93
CA SER A 9 7.62 -0.10 -6.74
C SER A 9 8.17 -1.50 -6.54
N SER A 10 7.46 -2.50 -7.06
CA SER A 10 7.94 -3.87 -7.17
C SER A 10 7.88 -4.34 -8.61
N THR A 11 8.95 -4.99 -9.03
CA THR A 11 9.08 -5.60 -10.36
C THR A 11 8.90 -7.12 -10.31
N GLU A 12 8.44 -7.65 -9.18
CA GLU A 12 8.33 -9.08 -8.92
C GLU A 12 6.88 -9.50 -8.69
N ASP A 13 6.54 -10.71 -9.14
CA ASP A 13 5.28 -11.35 -8.81
C ASP A 13 5.25 -11.72 -7.33
N GLN A 14 4.11 -11.50 -6.68
CA GLN A 14 3.89 -11.90 -5.29
C GLN A 14 2.55 -12.63 -5.18
N ARG A 15 2.63 -13.94 -4.99
CA ARG A 15 1.48 -14.86 -4.96
C ARG A 15 1.46 -15.60 -3.63
N PRO A 16 0.62 -15.18 -2.66
CA PRO A 16 0.51 -15.86 -1.37
C PRO A 16 0.15 -17.35 -1.54
N THR A 17 0.84 -18.20 -0.79
CA THR A 17 0.61 -19.65 -0.77
C THR A 17 -0.33 -20.09 0.35
N THR A 18 -0.85 -19.13 1.11
CA THR A 18 -1.86 -19.31 2.16
C THR A 18 -2.85 -18.16 2.12
N THR A 19 -3.98 -18.28 2.81
CA THR A 19 -4.95 -17.20 3.00
C THR A 19 -4.57 -16.22 4.11
N THR A 20 -3.49 -16.52 4.84
CA THR A 20 -2.97 -15.60 5.87
C THR A 20 -2.47 -14.31 5.24
N PRO A 21 -2.84 -13.14 5.78
CA PRO A 21 -2.34 -11.87 5.29
C PRO A 21 -0.82 -11.78 5.21
N THR A 22 -0.31 -11.29 4.11
CA THR A 22 1.12 -11.10 3.88
C THR A 22 1.44 -9.64 3.59
N GLN A 23 2.66 -9.21 3.92
CA GLN A 23 3.16 -7.92 3.49
C GLN A 23 3.57 -7.97 2.02
N ILE A 24 3.17 -6.95 1.26
CA ILE A 24 3.72 -6.72 -0.06
C ILE A 24 5.15 -6.19 0.09
N THR A 25 6.07 -6.74 -0.67
CA THR A 25 7.45 -6.29 -0.72
C THR A 25 7.68 -5.37 -1.91
N LEU A 26 8.55 -4.38 -1.73
CA LEU A 26 8.93 -3.40 -2.73
C LEU A 26 10.45 -3.51 -2.96
N ASN A 27 10.89 -3.49 -4.21
CA ASN A 27 12.30 -3.71 -4.54
C ASN A 27 12.96 -2.56 -5.32
N GLN A 28 12.21 -1.49 -5.61
CA GLN A 28 12.71 -0.31 -6.30
C GLN A 28 12.34 0.97 -5.54
N ASN A 29 13.35 1.81 -5.27
CA ASN A 29 13.14 3.18 -4.82
C ASN A 29 13.22 4.11 -6.04
N ASP A 30 12.08 4.38 -6.66
CA ASP A 30 12.02 5.18 -7.89
C ASP A 30 12.36 6.65 -7.62
N SER A 31 11.82 7.20 -6.54
CA SER A 31 12.13 8.54 -6.04
C SER A 31 11.73 8.66 -4.57
N ILE A 32 12.64 9.09 -3.71
CA ILE A 32 12.42 9.08 -2.26
C ILE A 32 13.13 10.27 -1.59
N SER A 33 12.44 10.95 -0.69
CA SER A 33 12.98 12.04 0.14
C SER A 33 12.20 12.14 1.46
N GLY A 34 12.90 12.13 2.60
CA GLY A 34 12.28 12.19 3.93
C GLY A 34 11.41 10.97 4.29
N ILE A 35 11.57 9.91 3.55
CA ILE A 35 10.96 8.58 3.74
C ILE A 35 12.09 7.57 3.65
N GLU A 36 12.05 6.53 4.43
CA GLU A 36 13.06 5.48 4.46
C GLU A 36 12.47 4.15 4.01
N HIS A 37 13.12 3.49 3.07
CA HIS A 37 12.83 2.15 2.62
C HIS A 37 14.13 1.46 2.19
N SER A 38 14.31 0.20 2.58
CA SER A 38 15.55 -0.54 2.32
C SER A 38 15.29 -1.98 1.87
N ALA A 39 16.28 -2.56 1.20
CA ALA A 39 16.24 -3.96 0.79
C ALA A 39 16.27 -4.95 1.98
N GLU A 40 16.72 -4.52 3.16
CA GLU A 40 16.71 -5.34 4.37
C GLU A 40 15.30 -5.51 4.94
N HIS A 41 14.44 -4.51 4.72
CA HIS A 41 13.05 -4.52 5.17
C HIS A 41 12.10 -4.14 4.01
N PRO A 42 12.04 -4.98 2.96
CA PRO A 42 11.40 -4.61 1.68
C PRO A 42 9.89 -4.39 1.78
N GLY A 43 9.23 -4.87 2.83
CA GLY A 43 7.80 -4.66 3.09
C GLY A 43 7.50 -3.50 4.03
N THR A 44 8.52 -2.73 4.47
CA THR A 44 8.35 -1.69 5.50
C THR A 44 8.83 -0.33 5.01
N ILE A 45 7.97 0.67 5.15
CA ILE A 45 8.25 2.07 4.82
C ILE A 45 8.23 2.86 6.12
N ARG A 46 9.29 3.65 6.38
CA ARG A 46 9.43 4.45 7.60
C ARG A 46 9.29 5.93 7.31
N ILE A 47 8.48 6.60 8.12
CA ILE A 47 8.29 8.05 8.06
C ILE A 47 9.40 8.73 8.86
N GLN A 48 10.08 9.71 8.27
CA GLN A 48 11.11 10.48 8.96
C GLN A 48 10.58 11.74 9.63
N ASP A 49 9.57 12.38 9.05
CA ASP A 49 9.02 13.63 9.56
C ASP A 49 7.52 13.54 9.81
N SER A 50 7.07 14.02 10.96
CA SER A 50 5.65 14.07 11.31
C SER A 50 4.86 14.96 10.33
N GLY A 51 3.63 14.56 10.02
CA GLY A 51 2.78 15.32 9.11
C GLY A 51 1.55 14.55 8.67
N ILE A 52 0.75 15.19 7.83
CA ILE A 52 -0.34 14.54 7.10
C ILE A 52 0.18 14.14 5.72
N TYR A 53 -0.03 12.89 5.37
CA TYR A 53 0.42 12.31 4.11
C TYR A 53 -0.75 11.77 3.30
N VAL A 54 -0.67 11.93 1.99
CA VAL A 54 -1.47 11.18 1.02
C VAL A 54 -0.67 9.97 0.60
N LEU A 55 -1.31 8.80 0.61
CA LEU A 55 -0.75 7.52 0.19
C LEU A 55 -1.62 6.94 -0.92
N ILE A 56 -0.99 6.39 -1.95
CA ILE A 56 -1.65 5.69 -3.05
C ILE A 56 -0.90 4.40 -3.30
N ALA A 57 -1.58 3.26 -3.13
CA ALA A 57 -1.08 1.96 -3.53
C ALA A 57 -1.88 1.47 -4.76
N ALA A 58 -1.19 1.13 -5.83
CA ALA A 58 -1.77 0.68 -7.08
C ALA A 58 -1.21 -0.71 -7.47
N PRO A 59 -1.67 -1.81 -6.83
CA PRO A 59 -1.27 -3.15 -7.20
C PRO A 59 -1.90 -3.58 -8.53
N GLN A 60 -1.10 -4.26 -9.36
CA GLN A 60 -1.51 -4.95 -10.57
C GLN A 60 -1.90 -6.38 -10.19
N VAL A 61 -3.18 -6.64 -10.08
CA VAL A 61 -3.71 -7.93 -9.61
C VAL A 61 -3.86 -8.91 -10.77
N GLY A 62 -3.59 -10.18 -10.52
CA GLY A 62 -3.76 -11.23 -11.50
C GLY A 62 -3.84 -12.62 -10.86
N ARG A 63 -4.02 -13.64 -11.72
CA ARG A 63 -4.08 -15.04 -11.31
C ARG A 63 -3.62 -15.97 -12.44
N THR A 64 -3.17 -17.16 -12.06
CA THR A 64 -2.60 -18.12 -13.03
C THR A 64 -3.50 -19.30 -13.36
N SER A 65 -4.52 -19.60 -12.55
CA SER A 65 -5.42 -20.75 -12.75
C SER A 65 -6.80 -20.48 -12.16
N GLY A 66 -7.72 -21.42 -12.38
CA GLY A 66 -9.11 -21.32 -11.91
C GLY A 66 -10.04 -20.65 -12.92
N THR A 67 -11.34 -20.88 -12.76
CA THR A 67 -12.40 -20.38 -13.65
C THR A 67 -13.52 -19.62 -12.92
N GLN A 68 -13.52 -19.67 -11.59
CA GLN A 68 -14.51 -18.97 -10.78
C GLN A 68 -13.95 -17.60 -10.37
N ASP A 69 -14.83 -16.64 -10.18
CA ASP A 69 -14.47 -15.35 -9.60
C ASP A 69 -13.82 -15.54 -8.22
N ARG A 70 -12.75 -14.80 -8.00
CA ARG A 70 -12.01 -14.79 -6.74
C ARG A 70 -11.66 -13.37 -6.33
N PHE A 71 -11.52 -13.12 -5.04
CA PHE A 71 -11.12 -11.81 -4.57
C PHE A 71 -9.69 -11.80 -4.01
N VAL A 72 -9.11 -10.61 -4.07
CA VAL A 72 -7.88 -10.22 -3.38
C VAL A 72 -8.16 -8.94 -2.61
N ASP A 73 -7.75 -8.89 -1.36
CA ASP A 73 -7.91 -7.73 -0.48
C ASP A 73 -6.57 -7.05 -0.23
N PHE A 74 -6.60 -5.72 -0.14
CA PHE A 74 -5.44 -4.89 0.17
C PHE A 74 -5.79 -3.86 1.23
N TRP A 75 -4.90 -3.65 2.18
CA TRP A 75 -5.05 -2.62 3.21
C TRP A 75 -3.70 -2.11 3.69
N LEU A 76 -3.72 -1.08 4.49
CA LEU A 76 -2.55 -0.52 5.12
C LEU A 76 -2.46 -0.94 6.58
N ARG A 77 -1.23 -1.11 7.04
CA ARG A 77 -0.89 -1.39 8.44
C ARG A 77 0.07 -0.32 8.93
N LYS A 78 -0.19 0.23 10.12
CA LYS A 78 0.66 1.22 10.77
C LYS A 78 1.15 0.66 12.10
N ASN A 79 2.47 0.64 12.29
CA ASN A 79 3.09 0.15 13.54
C ASN A 79 2.56 -1.22 13.98
N GLY A 80 2.36 -2.15 13.06
CA GLY A 80 1.85 -3.49 13.32
C GLY A 80 0.33 -3.61 13.49
N THR A 81 -0.42 -2.50 13.41
CA THR A 81 -1.87 -2.48 13.55
C THR A 81 -2.56 -2.18 12.22
N ASP A 82 -3.53 -2.99 11.83
CA ASP A 82 -4.31 -2.78 10.62
C ASP A 82 -5.13 -1.50 10.73
N LEU A 83 -5.04 -0.65 9.71
CA LEU A 83 -5.74 0.62 9.68
C LEU A 83 -7.19 0.43 9.26
N ALA A 84 -8.13 0.87 10.10
CA ALA A 84 -9.54 0.93 9.77
C ALA A 84 -9.77 1.79 8.50
N ASN A 85 -10.75 1.39 7.69
CA ASN A 85 -11.15 2.11 6.46
C ASN A 85 -10.05 2.21 5.38
N SER A 86 -9.03 1.35 5.43
CA SER A 86 -7.98 1.26 4.42
C SER A 86 -8.10 0.01 3.53
N ASN A 87 -9.06 -0.86 3.75
CA ASN A 87 -9.21 -2.10 2.98
C ASN A 87 -9.99 -1.86 1.68
N VAL A 88 -9.48 -2.42 0.60
CA VAL A 88 -10.12 -2.47 -0.72
C VAL A 88 -10.13 -3.90 -1.23
N ARG A 89 -11.19 -4.29 -1.92
CA ARG A 89 -11.35 -5.62 -2.52
C ARG A 89 -11.46 -5.50 -4.02
N VAL A 90 -10.73 -6.35 -4.72
CA VAL A 90 -10.88 -6.56 -6.16
C VAL A 90 -11.34 -7.99 -6.41
N VAL A 91 -12.28 -8.16 -7.33
CA VAL A 91 -12.74 -9.47 -7.79
C VAL A 91 -12.15 -9.72 -9.17
N ILE A 92 -11.47 -10.83 -9.32
CA ILE A 92 -10.80 -11.25 -10.55
C ILE A 92 -11.56 -12.45 -11.12
N ASP A 93 -11.97 -12.35 -12.39
CA ASP A 93 -12.51 -13.47 -13.17
C ASP A 93 -11.47 -14.59 -13.32
N GLY A 94 -11.75 -15.60 -14.12
CA GLY A 94 -10.88 -16.75 -14.34
C GLY A 94 -9.43 -16.45 -14.74
N LYS A 95 -8.70 -17.51 -15.03
CA LYS A 95 -7.28 -17.50 -15.43
C LYS A 95 -6.98 -16.42 -16.48
N GLY A 96 -5.92 -15.66 -16.27
CA GLY A 96 -5.42 -14.64 -17.18
C GLY A 96 -6.07 -13.27 -17.01
N SER A 97 -7.13 -13.16 -16.21
CA SER A 97 -7.71 -11.85 -15.86
C SER A 97 -6.75 -11.04 -15.02
N LYS A 98 -6.76 -9.74 -15.29
CA LYS A 98 -5.93 -8.75 -14.58
C LYS A 98 -6.76 -7.52 -14.27
N ASP A 99 -6.42 -6.87 -13.17
CA ASP A 99 -7.02 -5.59 -12.77
C ASP A 99 -6.03 -4.75 -11.99
N VAL A 100 -6.26 -3.45 -11.97
CA VAL A 100 -5.52 -2.51 -11.12
C VAL A 100 -6.48 -1.90 -10.12
N VAL A 101 -6.21 -2.11 -8.85
CA VAL A 101 -6.99 -1.46 -7.80
C VAL A 101 -6.22 -0.24 -7.28
N ILE A 102 -6.93 0.82 -6.97
CA ILE A 102 -6.35 2.00 -6.33
C ILE A 102 -6.80 2.05 -4.88
N ASN A 103 -5.84 1.93 -3.98
CA ASN A 103 -6.03 2.15 -2.55
C ASN A 103 -5.42 3.49 -2.17
N GLN A 104 -6.26 4.46 -1.86
CA GLN A 104 -5.84 5.81 -1.51
C GLN A 104 -6.28 6.16 -0.09
N CYS A 105 -5.35 6.66 0.70
CA CYS A 105 -5.58 7.10 2.06
C CYS A 105 -4.93 8.46 2.32
N MET A 106 -5.51 9.22 3.26
CA MET A 106 -4.92 10.43 3.81
C MET A 106 -4.87 10.29 5.32
N LEU A 107 -3.68 10.32 5.90
CA LEU A 107 -3.46 9.92 7.29
C LEU A 107 -2.39 10.79 7.95
N PRO A 108 -2.52 11.05 9.27
CA PRO A 108 -1.46 11.63 10.07
C PRO A 108 -0.42 10.56 10.42
N PHE A 109 0.85 10.94 10.32
CA PHE A 109 1.99 10.15 10.75
C PHE A 109 2.91 10.96 11.64
N GLU A 110 3.60 10.24 12.52
CA GLU A 110 4.68 10.77 13.32
C GLU A 110 6.03 10.24 12.84
N SER A 111 7.08 10.97 13.16
CA SER A 111 8.45 10.52 12.87
C SER A 111 8.70 9.16 13.53
N GLY A 112 9.20 8.21 12.76
CA GLY A 112 9.44 6.84 13.19
C GLY A 112 8.28 5.87 12.92
N ASP A 113 7.11 6.33 12.52
CA ASP A 113 6.00 5.44 12.14
C ASP A 113 6.39 4.52 10.98
N LEU A 114 5.94 3.27 11.08
CA LEU A 114 6.16 2.21 10.08
C LEU A 114 4.86 1.91 9.35
N ILE A 115 4.95 1.78 8.03
CA ILE A 115 3.82 1.45 7.16
C ILE A 115 4.13 0.14 6.44
N ASN A 116 3.13 -0.74 6.36
CA ASN A 116 3.14 -1.92 5.51
C ASN A 116 1.90 -1.89 4.61
N ILE A 117 2.03 -2.40 3.39
CA ILE A 117 0.92 -2.69 2.50
C ILE A 117 0.64 -4.18 2.64
N MET A 118 -0.58 -4.52 3.04
CA MET A 118 -0.99 -5.90 3.28
C MET A 118 -1.84 -6.43 2.14
N MET A 119 -1.74 -7.72 1.90
CA MET A 119 -2.53 -8.44 0.91
C MET A 119 -3.03 -9.75 1.49
N SER A 120 -4.26 -10.13 1.16
CA SER A 120 -4.77 -11.49 1.36
C SER A 120 -5.52 -11.97 0.12
N VAL A 121 -5.51 -13.28 -0.09
CA VAL A 121 -6.17 -13.94 -1.22
C VAL A 121 -7.26 -14.88 -0.72
N GLU A 122 -8.34 -15.01 -1.49
CA GLU A 122 -9.46 -15.90 -1.14
C GLU A 122 -9.04 -17.36 -1.10
N VAL A 123 -8.22 -17.78 -2.07
CA VAL A 123 -7.67 -19.13 -2.18
C VAL A 123 -6.19 -19.09 -2.56
N PRO A 124 -5.34 -19.99 -2.02
CA PRO A 124 -3.90 -19.91 -2.21
C PRO A 124 -3.37 -20.66 -3.46
N ASP A 125 -4.16 -21.56 -4.04
CA ASP A 125 -3.73 -22.53 -5.05
C ASP A 125 -4.08 -22.15 -6.50
N GLU A 126 -4.66 -20.97 -6.72
CA GLU A 126 -5.01 -20.46 -8.03
C GLU A 126 -4.08 -19.35 -8.54
N GLY A 127 -2.98 -19.10 -7.82
CA GLY A 127 -1.98 -18.10 -8.19
C GLY A 127 -2.49 -16.66 -8.14
N LEU A 128 -3.45 -16.38 -7.25
CA LEU A 128 -3.90 -15.02 -6.95
C LEU A 128 -2.80 -14.20 -6.31
N GLY A 129 -2.73 -12.94 -6.65
CA GLY A 129 -1.76 -12.01 -6.09
C GLY A 129 -1.51 -10.82 -6.99
N ILE A 130 -0.32 -10.25 -6.87
CA ILE A 130 0.14 -9.16 -7.73
C ILE A 130 1.20 -9.66 -8.69
N GLU A 131 1.22 -9.10 -9.90
CA GLU A 131 2.14 -9.54 -10.95
C GLU A 131 2.72 -8.38 -11.75
N ALA A 132 4.01 -8.49 -12.07
CA ALA A 132 4.68 -7.63 -13.01
C ALA A 132 4.42 -8.14 -14.45
N ILE A 133 4.25 -7.23 -15.39
CA ILE A 133 4.01 -7.59 -16.79
C ILE A 133 5.15 -7.06 -17.63
N HIS A 134 5.64 -7.90 -18.56
CA HIS A 134 6.72 -7.56 -19.47
C HIS A 134 6.18 -7.43 -20.90
N PRO A 135 5.60 -6.29 -21.30
CA PRO A 135 5.11 -6.10 -22.65
C PRO A 135 6.28 -6.04 -23.64
N THR A 136 6.06 -6.51 -24.87
CA THR A 136 7.08 -6.43 -25.92
C THR A 136 7.20 -4.99 -26.44
N GLY A 137 8.40 -4.40 -26.32
CA GLY A 137 8.67 -3.05 -26.83
C GLY A 137 8.15 -1.90 -25.96
N GLU A 138 7.67 -2.19 -24.77
CA GLU A 138 7.19 -1.20 -23.80
C GLU A 138 7.94 -1.35 -22.46
N PRO A 139 7.94 -0.32 -21.59
CA PRO A 139 8.47 -0.46 -20.25
C PRO A 139 7.76 -1.55 -19.45
N LEU A 140 8.49 -2.19 -18.54
CA LEU A 140 7.92 -3.11 -17.57
C LEU A 140 6.79 -2.44 -16.80
N ILE A 141 5.69 -3.16 -16.60
CA ILE A 141 4.59 -2.77 -15.73
C ILE A 141 4.88 -3.36 -14.34
N PRO A 142 5.13 -2.55 -13.31
CA PRO A 142 5.36 -3.03 -11.96
C PRO A 142 4.16 -3.80 -11.39
N SER A 143 4.42 -4.78 -10.52
CA SER A 143 3.36 -5.47 -9.79
C SER A 143 2.63 -4.57 -8.79
N ILE A 144 3.28 -3.53 -8.32
CA ILE A 144 2.70 -2.45 -7.53
C ILE A 144 3.52 -1.17 -7.70
N ILE A 145 2.83 -0.04 -7.75
CA ILE A 145 3.41 1.28 -7.54
C ILE A 145 2.81 1.84 -6.27
N PHE A 146 3.66 2.23 -5.33
CA PHE A 146 3.28 2.93 -4.12
C PHE A 146 3.82 4.35 -4.17
N SER A 147 2.95 5.32 -3.92
CA SER A 147 3.34 6.73 -3.85
C SER A 147 2.85 7.33 -2.55
N MET A 148 3.63 8.21 -1.97
CA MET A 148 3.20 9.02 -0.85
C MET A 148 3.87 10.39 -0.86
N HIS A 149 3.18 11.40 -0.34
CA HIS A 149 3.75 12.72 -0.12
C HIS A 149 3.09 13.42 1.05
N LYS A 150 3.90 14.22 1.73
CA LYS A 150 3.47 15.05 2.83
C LYS A 150 2.75 16.28 2.30
N ILE A 151 1.52 16.49 2.77
CA ILE A 151 0.70 17.63 2.36
C ILE A 151 0.64 18.73 3.42
N LYS A 152 0.91 18.39 4.68
CA LYS A 152 0.88 19.34 5.78
C LYS A 152 1.80 18.89 6.92
N ASP A 153 2.49 19.83 7.54
CA ASP A 153 3.15 19.59 8.83
C ASP A 153 2.09 19.47 9.93
N THR A 154 2.28 18.51 10.83
CA THR A 154 1.59 18.57 12.12
C THR A 154 2.38 19.54 12.99
N SER A 155 1.88 20.78 13.14
CA SER A 155 2.34 21.64 14.22
C SER A 155 2.15 20.89 15.54
N SER A 156 3.06 21.05 16.47
CA SER A 156 3.10 20.41 17.80
C SER A 156 1.93 20.82 18.74
N GLY A 157 0.73 20.81 18.21
CA GLY A 157 -0.52 21.09 18.90
C GLY A 157 -1.41 19.84 18.84
N HIS A 158 -1.61 19.24 19.95
CA HIS A 158 -2.48 18.12 20.31
C HIS A 158 -3.49 17.66 19.27
N TYR A 159 -3.19 16.56 18.56
CA TYR A 159 -4.23 15.76 17.94
C TYR A 159 -4.96 14.99 19.03
N VAL A 160 -6.14 15.47 19.38
CA VAL A 160 -7.09 14.64 20.14
C VAL A 160 -7.60 13.57 19.17
N SER A 161 -7.27 12.31 19.40
CA SER A 161 -7.88 11.20 18.69
C SER A 161 -9.40 11.35 18.86
N ALA A 162 -10.13 11.43 17.79
CA ALA A 162 -11.59 11.40 17.80
C ALA A 162 -12.05 10.02 18.29
N GLY A 163 -12.19 9.89 19.61
CA GLY A 163 -13.06 8.88 20.22
C GLY A 163 -14.46 9.10 19.66
N ARG A 164 -15.19 8.03 19.43
CA ARG A 164 -16.53 7.96 18.87
C ARG A 164 -17.39 9.21 19.15
N GLY A 165 -17.72 9.93 18.10
CA GLY A 165 -18.93 10.72 18.02
C GLY A 165 -19.05 11.93 18.93
N THR A 166 -18.34 12.98 18.60
CA THR A 166 -18.84 14.37 18.69
C THR A 166 -17.94 15.23 17.83
N GLY A 167 -18.48 15.82 16.77
CA GLY A 167 -17.77 16.75 15.93
C GLY A 167 -17.17 17.87 16.78
N ARG A 168 -15.88 18.09 16.70
CA ARG A 168 -15.24 19.28 17.28
C ARG A 168 -14.73 20.21 16.19
N VAL A 169 -15.13 21.42 16.35
CA VAL A 169 -14.80 22.60 15.58
C VAL A 169 -13.32 22.96 15.81
N TRP A 170 -12.66 23.36 14.77
CA TRP A 170 -11.33 23.96 14.82
C TRP A 170 -11.36 25.28 15.61
N VAL A 171 -10.44 25.49 16.52
CA VAL A 171 -10.18 26.77 17.14
C VAL A 171 -8.77 27.18 16.74
N GLU A 172 -8.64 28.42 16.23
CA GLU A 172 -7.40 29.05 15.77
C GLU A 172 -6.31 29.12 16.85
#